data_a757955f1f4cc766dcb552d87bf101de
#
_entry.id   a757955f1f4cc766dcb552d87bf101de
#
_cell.length_a   1.000
_cell.length_b   1.000
_cell.length_c   1.000
_cell.angle_alpha   90.00
_cell.angle_beta   90.00
_cell.angle_gamma   90.00
#
_symmetry.space_group_name_H-M   'P 1'
#
loop_
_entity.id
_entity.type
_entity.pdbx_description
1 polymer ?
#
loop_
_entity_poly.entity_id
_entity_poly.type
_entity_poly.pdbx_seq_one_letter_code
_entity_poly.pdbx_strand_id
1 'polypeptide(L)'
;MLEHVELFFKSIFIDNMVFAVFLGMCSYLAVSKKVATAVGLGAAVIFVLAVTVPMNWLLDKYLLQDGALVWLGPEYADYNLSFLSFILFIATIATMVQLVEIVVEKFSPSLYNSLGIFLPLIAVNCAILGGSLFMQAREIETLGLAFNYGVSSGIGWFLAILAIAAIREKIRYSNVPAPLRGLGITFIITGLMGIGFQSFGGMLTGGGDEAEETTEQVNQLIQPEVVTPVEEEVIVDKNKEIDEKVISYNDVNK
;
A
#
# COMPACT_ATOMS: atom_id res chain seq x y z
N MET A 1 -0.50 5.34 25.69
CA MET A 1 0.71 4.49 25.71
C MET A 1 0.37 3.03 25.38
N LEU A 2 -0.69 2.46 25.97
CA LEU A 2 -1.18 1.11 25.59
C LEU A 2 -1.59 1.04 24.11
N GLU A 3 -2.31 2.02 23.61
CA GLU A 3 -2.73 2.14 22.21
C GLU A 3 -1.55 2.12 21.21
N HIS A 4 -0.45 2.81 21.53
CA HIS A 4 0.75 2.76 20.69
C HIS A 4 1.39 1.38 20.63
N VAL A 5 1.37 0.64 21.73
CA VAL A 5 1.93 -0.71 21.81
C VAL A 5 1.03 -1.72 21.08
N GLU A 6 -0.27 -1.60 21.25
CA GLU A 6 -1.26 -2.43 20.57
C GLU A 6 -1.18 -2.22 19.06
N LEU A 7 -1.23 -0.96 18.58
CA LEU A 7 -1.08 -0.62 17.17
C LEU A 7 0.23 -1.14 16.58
N PHE A 8 1.33 -1.06 17.36
CA PHE A 8 2.64 -1.54 16.94
C PHE A 8 2.63 -3.04 16.66
N PHE A 9 2.17 -3.85 17.60
CA PHE A 9 2.13 -5.30 17.42
C PHE A 9 1.09 -5.73 16.37
N LYS A 10 -0.08 -5.08 16.36
CA LYS A 10 -1.12 -5.33 15.38
C LYS A 10 -0.60 -5.09 13.95
N SER A 11 0.07 -3.96 13.70
CA SER A 11 0.60 -3.62 12.37
C SER A 11 1.74 -4.52 11.90
N ILE A 12 2.54 -5.09 12.80
CA ILE A 12 3.64 -5.99 12.44
C ILE A 12 3.14 -7.39 12.09
N PHE A 13 2.24 -7.95 12.88
CA PHE A 13 1.87 -9.36 12.81
C PHE A 13 0.51 -9.60 12.16
N ILE A 14 -0.53 -8.86 12.56
CA ILE A 14 -1.90 -9.07 12.09
C ILE A 14 -2.10 -8.38 10.74
N ASP A 15 -1.86 -7.07 10.69
CA ASP A 15 -2.05 -6.22 9.52
C ASP A 15 -0.76 -6.12 8.68
N ASN A 16 -0.01 -7.22 8.58
CA ASN A 16 1.22 -7.25 7.81
C ASN A 16 0.94 -7.00 6.33
N MET A 17 1.55 -5.94 5.77
CA MET A 17 1.32 -5.52 4.38
C MET A 17 1.57 -6.61 3.34
N VAL A 18 2.47 -7.56 3.60
CA VAL A 18 2.76 -8.67 2.67
C VAL A 18 1.80 -9.83 2.87
N PHE A 19 1.58 -10.27 4.12
CA PHE A 19 0.89 -11.51 4.39
C PHE A 19 -0.63 -11.36 4.53
N ALA A 20 -1.11 -10.21 5.00
CA ALA A 20 -2.54 -9.96 5.12
C ALA A 20 -3.15 -9.43 3.82
N VAL A 21 -2.50 -8.46 3.16
CA VAL A 21 -3.07 -7.75 2.01
C VAL A 21 -2.26 -7.89 0.71
N PHE A 22 -1.17 -8.64 0.71
CA PHE A 22 -0.30 -8.91 -0.44
C PHE A 22 0.27 -7.66 -1.12
N LEU A 23 0.41 -6.55 -0.39
CA LEU A 23 0.97 -5.31 -0.90
C LEU A 23 2.50 -5.33 -0.88
N GLY A 24 3.10 -4.73 -1.91
CA GLY A 24 4.56 -4.70 -2.07
C GLY A 24 5.18 -5.99 -2.57
N MET A 25 4.39 -6.90 -3.14
CA MET A 25 4.87 -8.18 -3.68
C MET A 25 5.88 -8.02 -4.82
N CYS A 26 5.78 -6.95 -5.61
CA CYS A 26 6.71 -6.68 -6.70
C CYS A 26 8.16 -6.53 -6.20
N SER A 27 8.39 -5.67 -5.22
CA SER A 27 9.70 -5.48 -4.60
C SER A 27 10.12 -6.69 -3.73
N TYR A 28 9.18 -7.27 -3.01
CA TYR A 28 9.37 -8.48 -2.22
C TYR A 28 9.90 -9.67 -3.06
N LEU A 29 9.30 -9.96 -4.22
CA LEU A 29 9.74 -11.04 -5.10
C LEU A 29 11.04 -10.73 -5.83
N ALA A 30 11.22 -9.47 -6.28
CA ALA A 30 12.39 -9.06 -7.05
C ALA A 30 13.69 -9.12 -6.23
N VAL A 31 13.64 -8.67 -4.98
CA VAL A 31 14.84 -8.40 -4.15
C VAL A 31 15.15 -9.54 -3.17
N SER A 32 14.21 -10.45 -2.91
CA SER A 32 14.38 -11.55 -1.94
C SER A 32 15.31 -12.69 -2.40
N LYS A 33 16.15 -12.48 -3.44
CA LYS A 33 17.11 -13.50 -3.91
C LYS A 33 18.35 -13.64 -3.03
N LYS A 34 18.72 -12.59 -2.30
CA LYS A 34 19.88 -12.55 -1.39
C LYS A 34 19.48 -11.83 -0.10
N VAL A 35 19.85 -12.39 1.04
CA VAL A 35 19.56 -11.83 2.35
C VAL A 35 20.18 -10.44 2.52
N ALA A 36 21.43 -10.24 2.09
CA ALA A 36 22.10 -8.94 2.20
C ALA A 36 21.36 -7.81 1.50
N THR A 37 20.84 -8.07 0.28
CA THR A 37 20.06 -7.08 -0.50
C THR A 37 18.68 -6.85 0.13
N ALA A 38 18.06 -7.90 0.66
CA ALA A 38 16.76 -7.82 1.36
C ALA A 38 16.85 -6.97 2.63
N VAL A 39 17.93 -7.10 3.40
CA VAL A 39 18.17 -6.27 4.60
C VAL A 39 18.32 -4.80 4.24
N GLY A 40 19.12 -4.49 3.21
CA GLY A 40 19.32 -3.11 2.76
C GLY A 40 18.00 -2.46 2.28
N LEU A 41 17.25 -3.16 1.44
CA LEU A 41 15.96 -2.66 0.97
C LEU A 41 14.94 -2.53 2.09
N GLY A 42 14.87 -3.50 3.00
CA GLY A 42 13.95 -3.48 4.13
C GLY A 42 14.22 -2.31 5.06
N ALA A 43 15.48 -2.02 5.37
CA ALA A 43 15.85 -0.84 6.16
C ALA A 43 15.44 0.48 5.44
N ALA A 44 15.65 0.55 4.13
CA ALA A 44 15.22 1.70 3.33
C ALA A 44 13.69 1.88 3.35
N VAL A 45 12.92 0.80 3.23
CA VAL A 45 11.45 0.85 3.29
C VAL A 45 10.95 1.30 4.67
N ILE A 46 11.55 0.82 5.76
CA ILE A 46 11.22 1.31 7.11
C ILE A 46 11.44 2.83 7.21
N PHE A 47 12.58 3.31 6.74
CA PHE A 47 12.91 4.73 6.78
C PHE A 47 11.93 5.55 5.94
N VAL A 48 11.63 5.10 4.72
CA VAL A 48 10.68 5.78 3.84
C VAL A 48 9.29 5.82 4.45
N LEU A 49 8.77 4.71 4.98
CA LEU A 49 7.46 4.68 5.65
C LEU A 49 7.42 5.57 6.90
N ALA A 50 8.49 5.60 7.68
CA ALA A 50 8.59 6.46 8.85
C ALA A 50 8.51 7.96 8.52
N VAL A 51 8.90 8.36 7.31
CA VAL A 51 8.83 9.76 6.86
C VAL A 51 7.56 10.04 6.06
N THR A 52 7.18 9.14 5.15
CA THR A 52 6.06 9.37 4.22
C THR A 52 4.69 9.28 4.89
N VAL A 53 4.49 8.34 5.83
CA VAL A 53 3.18 8.19 6.49
C VAL A 53 2.82 9.42 7.32
N PRO A 54 3.68 9.96 8.20
CA PRO A 54 3.38 11.19 8.90
C PRO A 54 3.22 12.41 7.98
N MET A 55 3.98 12.45 6.87
CA MET A 55 3.85 13.54 5.90
C MET A 55 2.50 13.48 5.16
N ASN A 56 2.10 12.30 4.75
CA ASN A 56 0.78 12.09 4.14
C ASN A 56 -0.36 12.36 5.15
N TRP A 57 -0.17 12.05 6.42
CA TRP A 57 -1.11 12.41 7.48
C TRP A 57 -1.27 13.93 7.62
N LEU A 58 -0.17 14.68 7.55
CA LEU A 58 -0.22 16.15 7.55
C LEU A 58 -0.98 16.68 6.34
N LEU A 59 -0.72 16.15 5.16
CA LEU A 59 -1.43 16.53 3.94
C LEU A 59 -2.92 16.17 4.02
N ASP A 60 -3.27 15.00 4.51
CA ASP A 60 -4.64 14.58 4.70
C ASP A 60 -5.38 15.56 5.62
N LYS A 61 -4.81 15.84 6.78
CA LYS A 61 -5.44 16.67 7.81
C LYS A 61 -5.54 18.16 7.44
N TYR A 62 -4.56 18.69 6.71
CA TYR A 62 -4.51 20.12 6.38
C TYR A 62 -5.02 20.48 4.99
N LEU A 63 -5.09 19.52 4.06
CA LEU A 63 -5.51 19.78 2.68
C LEU A 63 -6.77 19.03 2.25
N LEU A 64 -6.95 17.78 2.71
CA LEU A 64 -7.95 16.87 2.14
C LEU A 64 -9.21 16.74 2.99
N GLN A 65 -9.11 16.92 4.31
CA GLN A 65 -10.28 16.82 5.20
C GLN A 65 -11.30 17.92 4.91
N ASP A 66 -12.57 17.59 5.12
CA ASP A 66 -13.68 18.55 4.98
C ASP A 66 -13.44 19.77 5.88
N GLY A 67 -13.46 20.94 5.27
CA GLY A 67 -13.17 22.19 5.99
C GLY A 67 -11.68 22.51 6.16
N ALA A 68 -10.76 21.70 5.66
CA ALA A 68 -9.32 22.00 5.74
C ALA A 68 -8.92 23.28 4.99
N LEU A 69 -9.65 23.66 3.94
CA LEU A 69 -9.39 24.87 3.15
C LEU A 69 -10.00 26.15 3.72
N VAL A 70 -10.64 26.12 4.89
CA VAL A 70 -11.22 27.33 5.54
C VAL A 70 -10.16 28.44 5.75
N TRP A 71 -8.89 28.08 5.91
CA TRP A 71 -7.80 29.05 6.03
C TRP A 71 -7.50 29.82 4.72
N LEU A 72 -7.90 29.25 3.55
CA LEU A 72 -7.73 29.89 2.24
C LEU A 72 -8.92 30.80 1.88
N GLY A 73 -10.11 30.56 2.48
CA GLY A 73 -11.31 31.38 2.31
C GLY A 73 -12.58 30.59 2.64
N PRO A 74 -13.61 31.26 3.21
CA PRO A 74 -14.86 30.61 3.61
C PRO A 74 -15.68 30.04 2.41
N GLU A 75 -15.40 30.48 1.20
CA GLU A 75 -16.06 29.98 -0.04
C GLU A 75 -15.56 28.58 -0.45
N TYR A 76 -14.40 28.14 0.07
CA TYR A 76 -13.79 26.86 -0.27
C TYR A 76 -14.10 25.73 0.74
N ALA A 77 -14.91 26.00 1.75
CA ALA A 77 -15.24 25.04 2.81
C ALA A 77 -16.07 23.84 2.32
N ASP A 78 -16.85 24.00 1.24
CA ASP A 78 -17.75 22.97 0.71
C ASP A 78 -17.11 22.04 -0.34
N TYR A 79 -15.85 22.28 -0.69
CA TYR A 79 -15.16 21.43 -1.66
C TYR A 79 -14.52 20.21 -0.99
N ASN A 80 -15.05 19.04 -1.29
CA ASN A 80 -14.50 17.77 -0.82
C ASN A 80 -13.43 17.29 -1.82
N LEU A 81 -12.15 17.32 -1.38
CA LEU A 81 -10.98 16.95 -2.18
C LEU A 81 -10.51 15.51 -1.91
N SER A 82 -11.30 14.71 -1.19
CA SER A 82 -10.88 13.34 -0.81
C SER A 82 -10.58 12.44 -2.01
N PHE A 83 -11.21 12.67 -3.18
CA PHE A 83 -10.87 11.92 -4.40
C PHE A 83 -9.44 12.20 -4.93
N LEU A 84 -8.85 13.35 -4.55
CA LEU A 84 -7.47 13.68 -4.90
C LEU A 84 -6.44 13.05 -3.94
N SER A 85 -6.87 12.44 -2.84
CA SER A 85 -5.98 11.86 -1.83
C SER A 85 -4.99 10.86 -2.44
N PHE A 86 -5.49 9.99 -3.29
CA PHE A 86 -4.69 8.97 -3.95
C PHE A 86 -3.53 9.56 -4.79
N ILE A 87 -3.83 10.58 -5.60
CA ILE A 87 -2.84 11.24 -6.46
C ILE A 87 -1.83 12.03 -5.62
N LEU A 88 -2.30 12.74 -4.59
CA LEU A 88 -1.44 13.51 -3.70
C LEU A 88 -0.52 12.60 -2.89
N PHE A 89 -0.99 11.48 -2.39
CA PHE A 89 -0.17 10.52 -1.66
C PHE A 89 0.93 9.93 -2.56
N ILE A 90 0.61 9.54 -3.80
CA ILE A 90 1.63 9.06 -4.75
C ILE A 90 2.66 10.14 -5.05
N ALA A 91 2.24 11.38 -5.30
CA ALA A 91 3.15 12.49 -5.57
C ALA A 91 4.07 12.77 -4.37
N THR A 92 3.54 12.76 -3.16
CA THR A 92 4.32 12.95 -1.93
C THR A 92 5.32 11.82 -1.72
N ILE A 93 4.89 10.56 -1.90
CA ILE A 93 5.77 9.39 -1.77
C ILE A 93 6.91 9.48 -2.79
N ALA A 94 6.60 9.79 -4.05
CA ALA A 94 7.62 9.94 -5.09
C ALA A 94 8.62 11.04 -4.76
N THR A 95 8.16 12.19 -4.28
CA THR A 95 9.01 13.31 -3.88
C THR A 95 9.90 12.95 -2.69
N MET A 96 9.36 12.28 -1.68
CA MET A 96 10.12 11.86 -0.50
C MET A 96 11.16 10.79 -0.84
N VAL A 97 10.81 9.82 -1.68
CA VAL A 97 11.76 8.80 -2.12
C VAL A 97 12.90 9.43 -2.93
N GLN A 98 12.61 10.42 -3.79
CA GLN A 98 13.64 11.15 -4.54
C GLN A 98 14.60 11.89 -3.61
N LEU A 99 14.08 12.52 -2.54
CA LEU A 99 14.92 13.16 -1.51
C LEU A 99 15.81 12.13 -0.80
N VAL A 100 15.25 10.98 -0.44
CA VAL A 100 16.00 9.88 0.18
C VAL A 100 17.09 9.37 -0.74
N GLU A 101 16.81 9.24 -2.04
CA GLU A 101 17.78 8.82 -3.05
C GLU A 101 18.98 9.75 -3.10
N ILE A 102 18.74 11.05 -3.19
CA ILE A 102 19.80 12.09 -3.20
C ILE A 102 20.64 12.04 -1.92
N VAL A 103 19.98 11.86 -0.77
CA VAL A 103 20.66 11.76 0.52
C VAL A 103 21.53 10.51 0.59
N VAL A 104 21.00 9.34 0.20
CA VAL A 104 21.73 8.07 0.20
C VAL A 104 22.92 8.10 -0.78
N GLU A 105 22.74 8.67 -1.97
CA GLU A 105 23.80 8.84 -2.95
C GLU A 105 24.97 9.67 -2.38
N LYS A 106 24.66 10.75 -1.67
CA LYS A 106 25.65 11.65 -1.09
C LYS A 106 26.36 11.10 0.13
N PHE A 107 25.64 10.42 1.04
CA PHE A 107 26.17 9.96 2.31
C PHE A 107 26.74 8.55 2.30
N SER A 108 26.25 7.69 1.43
CA SER A 108 26.66 6.28 1.36
C SER A 108 26.70 5.75 -0.08
N PRO A 109 27.71 6.10 -0.88
CA PRO A 109 27.85 5.64 -2.26
C PRO A 109 27.90 4.10 -2.40
N SER A 110 28.44 3.41 -1.38
CA SER A 110 28.50 1.93 -1.36
C SER A 110 27.11 1.31 -1.24
N LEU A 111 26.24 1.91 -0.42
CA LEU A 111 24.85 1.48 -0.26
C LEU A 111 24.04 1.83 -1.53
N TYR A 112 24.27 3.00 -2.10
CA TYR A 112 23.66 3.44 -3.35
C TYR A 112 23.97 2.47 -4.51
N ASN A 113 25.22 2.08 -4.69
CA ASN A 113 25.61 1.11 -5.71
C ASN A 113 24.99 -0.29 -5.51
N SER A 114 24.75 -0.67 -4.27
CA SER A 114 24.07 -1.94 -3.93
C SER A 114 22.55 -1.89 -4.15
N LEU A 115 21.93 -0.75 -3.89
CA LEU A 115 20.48 -0.54 -3.92
C LEU A 115 20.02 0.25 -5.15
N GLY A 116 20.92 0.88 -5.91
CA GLY A 116 20.61 1.89 -6.92
C GLY A 116 19.61 1.47 -7.98
N ILE A 117 19.59 0.19 -8.38
CA ILE A 117 18.58 -0.35 -9.32
C ILE A 117 17.22 -0.52 -8.61
N PHE A 118 17.20 -0.67 -7.29
CA PHE A 118 15.98 -0.94 -6.51
C PHE A 118 15.37 0.30 -5.86
N LEU A 119 16.10 1.43 -5.83
CA LEU A 119 15.58 2.69 -5.27
C LEU A 119 14.32 3.19 -6.01
N PRO A 120 14.26 3.24 -7.35
CA PRO A 120 13.03 3.59 -8.05
C PRO A 120 11.87 2.62 -7.74
N LEU A 121 12.18 1.37 -7.41
CA LEU A 121 11.18 0.37 -7.03
C LEU A 121 10.55 0.66 -5.66
N ILE A 122 11.22 1.42 -4.79
CA ILE A 122 10.68 1.90 -3.52
C ILE A 122 9.58 2.95 -3.76
N ALA A 123 9.79 3.87 -4.71
CA ALA A 123 8.82 4.92 -5.02
C ALA A 123 7.47 4.37 -5.51
N VAL A 124 7.49 3.28 -6.28
CA VAL A 124 6.29 2.60 -6.80
C VAL A 124 5.88 1.39 -5.95
N ASN A 125 6.35 1.29 -4.72
CA ASN A 125 6.03 0.18 -3.84
C ASN A 125 4.61 0.30 -3.28
N CYS A 126 3.75 -0.64 -3.64
CA CYS A 126 2.36 -0.67 -3.20
C CYS A 126 2.21 -0.73 -1.67
N ALA A 127 3.21 -1.27 -0.93
CA ALA A 127 3.15 -1.30 0.53
C ALA A 127 3.27 0.11 1.15
N ILE A 128 4.04 1.01 0.53
CA ILE A 128 4.19 2.39 1.01
C ILE A 128 2.92 3.19 0.74
N LEU A 129 2.36 3.03 -0.47
CA LEU A 129 1.07 3.63 -0.81
C LEU A 129 -0.05 3.06 0.07
N GLY A 130 -0.09 1.73 0.23
CA GLY A 130 -1.05 1.05 1.09
C GLY A 130 -0.96 1.52 2.54
N GLY A 131 0.25 1.71 3.09
CA GLY A 131 0.45 2.29 4.41
C GLY A 131 -0.19 3.66 4.58
N SER A 132 -0.09 4.52 3.55
CA SER A 132 -0.72 5.85 3.58
C SER A 132 -2.25 5.77 3.44
N LEU A 133 -2.78 4.88 2.60
CA LEU A 133 -4.22 4.69 2.44
C LEU A 133 -4.85 4.06 3.69
N PHE A 134 -4.21 3.06 4.30
CA PHE A 134 -4.70 2.47 5.55
C PHE A 134 -4.61 3.44 6.74
N MET A 135 -3.60 4.32 6.76
CA MET A 135 -3.54 5.41 7.74
C MET A 135 -4.78 6.33 7.62
N GLN A 136 -5.17 6.69 6.39
CA GLN A 136 -6.36 7.50 6.13
C GLN A 136 -7.65 6.74 6.49
N ALA A 137 -7.79 5.49 6.06
CA ALA A 137 -8.97 4.67 6.34
C ALA A 137 -9.20 4.38 7.83
N ARG A 138 -8.13 4.38 8.63
CA ARG A 138 -8.20 4.21 10.10
C ARG A 138 -8.40 5.52 10.86
N GLU A 139 -8.53 6.64 10.15
CA GLU A 139 -8.73 7.97 10.74
C GLU A 139 -7.78 8.26 11.91
N ILE A 140 -6.47 8.00 11.72
CA ILE A 140 -5.46 8.18 12.78
C ILE A 140 -5.44 9.62 13.24
N GLU A 141 -5.75 9.85 14.52
CA GLU A 141 -5.98 11.19 15.07
C GLU A 141 -4.70 12.00 15.31
N THR A 142 -3.59 11.32 15.63
CA THR A 142 -2.36 11.99 16.06
C THR A 142 -1.15 11.67 15.18
N LEU A 143 -0.30 12.68 14.99
CA LEU A 143 0.97 12.53 14.25
C LEU A 143 1.87 11.43 14.86
N GLY A 144 1.84 11.27 16.19
CA GLY A 144 2.61 10.27 16.89
C GLY A 144 2.15 8.84 16.57
N LEU A 145 0.83 8.63 16.45
CA LEU A 145 0.26 7.35 16.03
C LEU A 145 0.57 7.07 14.55
N ALA A 146 0.49 8.08 13.68
CA ALA A 146 0.85 7.95 12.27
C ALA A 146 2.32 7.55 12.07
N PHE A 147 3.24 8.18 12.83
CA PHE A 147 4.66 7.80 12.84
C PHE A 147 4.86 6.36 13.32
N ASN A 148 4.22 6.00 14.44
CA ASN A 148 4.29 4.64 15.00
C ASN A 148 3.76 3.61 14.01
N TYR A 149 2.64 3.90 13.35
CA TYR A 149 2.06 3.05 12.32
C TYR A 149 2.98 2.88 11.11
N GLY A 150 3.61 3.96 10.62
CA GLY A 150 4.56 3.91 9.52
C GLY A 150 5.78 3.03 9.84
N VAL A 151 6.36 3.19 11.04
CA VAL A 151 7.50 2.38 11.50
C VAL A 151 7.11 0.92 11.67
N SER A 152 5.99 0.63 12.33
CA SER A 152 5.54 -0.75 12.59
C SER A 152 5.21 -1.50 11.31
N SER A 153 4.50 -0.87 10.37
CA SER A 153 4.21 -1.44 9.05
C SER A 153 5.48 -1.72 8.25
N GLY A 154 6.47 -0.81 8.32
CA GLY A 154 7.77 -1.00 7.72
C GLY A 154 8.53 -2.18 8.31
N ILE A 155 8.52 -2.35 9.63
CA ILE A 155 9.12 -3.49 10.32
C ILE A 155 8.43 -4.79 9.92
N GLY A 156 7.10 -4.80 9.84
CA GLY A 156 6.32 -5.96 9.37
C GLY A 156 6.71 -6.39 7.95
N TRP A 157 6.82 -5.42 7.04
CA TRP A 157 7.27 -5.67 5.67
C TRP A 157 8.73 -6.16 5.62
N PHE A 158 9.61 -5.58 6.44
CA PHE A 158 11.01 -5.99 6.55
C PHE A 158 11.15 -7.43 7.05
N LEU A 159 10.40 -7.82 8.08
CA LEU A 159 10.40 -9.19 8.58
C LEU A 159 9.94 -10.19 7.52
N ALA A 160 8.92 -9.84 6.74
CA ALA A 160 8.42 -10.67 5.67
C ALA A 160 9.49 -10.91 4.58
N ILE A 161 10.15 -9.83 4.09
CA ILE A 161 11.17 -9.98 3.04
C ILE A 161 12.43 -10.68 3.54
N LEU A 162 12.80 -10.47 4.80
CA LEU A 162 13.95 -11.13 5.42
C LEU A 162 13.70 -12.65 5.53
N ALA A 163 12.52 -13.04 6.00
CA ALA A 163 12.15 -14.44 6.14
C ALA A 163 12.13 -15.16 4.80
N ILE A 164 11.50 -14.60 3.76
CA ILE A 164 11.48 -15.23 2.43
C ILE A 164 12.88 -15.28 1.80
N ALA A 165 13.70 -14.24 1.99
CA ALA A 165 15.06 -14.22 1.46
C ALA A 165 15.92 -15.34 2.08
N ALA A 166 15.83 -15.54 3.40
CA ALA A 166 16.52 -16.63 4.11
C ALA A 166 16.06 -18.00 3.62
N ILE A 167 14.76 -18.20 3.42
CA ILE A 167 14.21 -19.47 2.91
C ILE A 167 14.66 -19.71 1.47
N ARG A 168 14.58 -18.69 0.60
CA ARG A 168 15.00 -18.81 -0.82
C ARG A 168 16.48 -19.10 -0.96
N GLU A 169 17.32 -18.51 -0.13
CA GLU A 169 18.76 -18.79 -0.12
C GLU A 169 19.04 -20.25 0.26
N LYS A 170 18.30 -20.80 1.21
CA LYS A 170 18.42 -22.20 1.64
C LYS A 170 17.84 -23.19 0.61
N ILE A 171 16.72 -22.87 -0.01
CA ILE A 171 16.08 -23.71 -1.05
C ILE A 171 16.95 -23.82 -2.30
N ARG A 172 17.82 -22.86 -2.57
CA ARG A 172 18.72 -22.92 -3.74
C ARG A 172 19.61 -24.16 -3.75
N TYR A 173 19.87 -24.76 -2.59
CA TYR A 173 20.64 -25.99 -2.42
C TYR A 173 19.76 -27.27 -2.38
N SER A 174 18.44 -27.14 -2.49
CA SER A 174 17.50 -28.26 -2.48
C SER A 174 17.10 -28.69 -3.89
N ASN A 175 16.71 -29.97 -4.04
CA ASN A 175 16.19 -30.52 -5.29
C ASN A 175 14.72 -30.12 -5.49
N VAL A 176 14.49 -28.98 -6.15
CA VAL A 176 13.16 -28.51 -6.53
C VAL A 176 12.83 -28.99 -7.93
N PRO A 177 11.62 -29.57 -8.18
CA PRO A 177 11.16 -29.94 -9.52
C PRO A 177 11.24 -28.77 -10.49
N ALA A 178 11.66 -29.02 -11.74
CA ALA A 178 11.90 -27.99 -12.75
C ALA A 178 10.70 -27.02 -12.98
N PRO A 179 9.42 -27.47 -12.99
CA PRO A 179 8.28 -26.57 -13.18
C PRO A 179 8.04 -25.56 -12.03
N LEU A 180 8.46 -25.90 -10.81
CA LEU A 180 8.28 -25.05 -9.61
C LEU A 180 9.49 -24.16 -9.33
N ARG A 181 10.59 -24.38 -10.04
CA ARG A 181 11.85 -23.66 -9.78
C ARG A 181 11.71 -22.16 -10.08
N GLY A 182 12.02 -21.32 -9.11
CA GLY A 182 11.99 -19.86 -9.26
C GLY A 182 10.79 -19.20 -8.60
N LEU A 183 9.93 -18.55 -9.37
CA LEU A 183 8.77 -17.81 -8.84
C LEU A 183 7.70 -18.72 -8.22
N GLY A 184 7.43 -19.88 -8.80
CA GLY A 184 6.38 -20.79 -8.34
C GLY A 184 6.56 -21.22 -6.88
N ILE A 185 7.76 -21.69 -6.53
CA ILE A 185 8.05 -22.09 -5.14
C ILE A 185 7.98 -20.90 -4.17
N THR A 186 8.38 -19.71 -4.64
CA THR A 186 8.33 -18.49 -3.82
C THR A 186 6.89 -18.12 -3.45
N PHE A 187 5.95 -18.21 -4.40
CA PHE A 187 4.53 -17.96 -4.14
C PHE A 187 3.93 -18.97 -3.17
N ILE A 188 4.24 -20.26 -3.35
CA ILE A 188 3.77 -21.32 -2.43
C ILE A 188 4.25 -21.06 -1.01
N ILE A 189 5.53 -20.73 -0.84
CA ILE A 189 6.11 -20.44 0.48
C ILE A 189 5.48 -19.18 1.07
N THR A 190 5.29 -18.14 0.27
CA THR A 190 4.63 -16.91 0.75
C THR A 190 3.22 -17.18 1.23
N GLY A 191 2.46 -17.99 0.51
CA GLY A 191 1.11 -18.40 0.93
C GLY A 191 1.13 -19.18 2.25
N LEU A 192 2.05 -20.16 2.40
CA LEU A 192 2.21 -20.90 3.65
C LEU A 192 2.63 -20.01 4.81
N MET A 193 3.51 -19.04 4.58
CA MET A 193 3.91 -18.06 5.58
C MET A 193 2.73 -17.15 5.96
N GLY A 194 1.89 -16.75 5.00
CA GLY A 194 0.68 -15.99 5.24
C GLY A 194 -0.28 -16.72 6.19
N ILE A 195 -0.54 -18.00 5.94
CA ILE A 195 -1.36 -18.85 6.83
C ILE A 195 -0.74 -18.91 8.24
N GLY A 196 0.58 -19.07 8.34
CA GLY A 196 1.30 -19.07 9.61
C GLY A 196 1.16 -17.75 10.37
N PHE A 197 1.25 -16.61 9.68
CA PHE A 197 1.09 -15.29 10.29
C PHE A 197 -0.36 -15.01 10.72
N GLN A 198 -1.36 -15.45 9.96
CA GLN A 198 -2.77 -15.34 10.37
C GLN A 198 -3.10 -16.14 11.64
N SER A 199 -2.38 -17.23 11.90
CA SER A 199 -2.54 -17.98 13.15
C SER A 199 -2.14 -17.15 14.38
N PHE A 200 -1.21 -16.21 14.25
CA PHE A 200 -0.88 -15.24 15.31
C PHE A 200 -2.03 -14.25 15.57
N GLY A 201 -2.74 -13.83 14.52
CA GLY A 201 -3.92 -12.97 14.64
C GLY A 201 -4.96 -13.60 15.55
N GLY A 202 -5.33 -14.85 15.31
CA GLY A 202 -6.31 -15.58 16.13
C GLY A 202 -5.89 -15.78 17.60
N MET A 203 -4.59 -15.76 17.90
CA MET A 203 -4.09 -15.89 19.28
C MET A 203 -4.14 -14.55 20.04
N LEU A 204 -3.91 -13.41 19.37
CA LEU A 204 -3.86 -12.08 19.97
C LEU A 204 -5.24 -11.43 20.14
N THR A 205 -6.17 -11.72 19.25
CA THR A 205 -7.51 -11.09 19.21
C THR A 205 -8.62 -11.94 19.81
N GLY A 206 -8.35 -13.19 20.18
CA GLY A 206 -9.30 -14.04 20.90
C GLY A 206 -10.54 -14.48 20.12
N GLY A 207 -10.58 -14.30 18.81
CA GLY A 207 -11.65 -14.81 17.93
C GLY A 207 -11.99 -13.89 16.76
N GLY A 208 -11.83 -14.38 15.60
CA GLY A 208 -12.56 -14.23 14.33
C GLY A 208 -12.90 -12.85 13.74
N ASP A 209 -13.22 -11.86 14.52
CA ASP A 209 -13.93 -10.66 14.05
C ASP A 209 -13.02 -9.62 13.36
N GLU A 210 -11.75 -9.50 13.75
CA GLU A 210 -10.86 -8.47 13.19
C GLU A 210 -10.23 -8.82 11.82
N ALA A 211 -10.16 -10.10 11.47
CA ALA A 211 -9.70 -10.49 10.13
C ALA A 211 -10.75 -10.21 9.06
N GLU A 212 -12.04 -10.25 9.43
CA GLU A 212 -13.14 -9.84 8.56
C GLU A 212 -13.15 -8.32 8.39
N GLU A 213 -12.90 -7.55 9.43
CA GLU A 213 -12.86 -6.09 9.39
C GLU A 213 -11.74 -5.55 8.49
N THR A 214 -10.54 -6.15 8.54
CA THR A 214 -9.43 -5.80 7.65
C THR A 214 -9.74 -6.18 6.20
N THR A 215 -10.41 -7.30 5.97
CA THR A 215 -10.82 -7.74 4.63
C THR A 215 -11.93 -6.85 4.08
N GLU A 216 -12.86 -6.40 4.91
CA GLU A 216 -13.90 -5.45 4.52
C GLU A 216 -13.32 -4.07 4.21
N GLN A 217 -12.36 -3.57 4.99
CA GLN A 217 -11.66 -2.31 4.70
C GLN A 217 -10.88 -2.37 3.37
N VAL A 218 -10.19 -3.48 3.11
CA VAL A 218 -9.53 -3.72 1.82
C VAL A 218 -10.54 -3.77 0.67
N ASN A 219 -11.65 -4.46 0.87
CA ASN A 219 -12.71 -4.54 -0.14
C ASN A 219 -13.36 -3.17 -0.41
N GLN A 220 -13.53 -2.31 0.60
CA GLN A 220 -14.01 -0.94 0.44
C GLN A 220 -13.02 -0.06 -0.32
N LEU A 221 -11.71 -0.25 -0.10
CA LEU A 221 -10.66 0.48 -0.83
C LEU A 221 -10.46 -0.02 -2.28
N ILE A 222 -10.77 -1.29 -2.54
CA ILE A 222 -10.64 -1.92 -3.88
C ILE A 222 -11.93 -1.80 -4.69
N GLN A 223 -13.09 -1.59 -4.06
CA GLN A 223 -14.31 -1.33 -4.83
C GLN A 223 -14.11 0.00 -5.58
N PRO A 224 -14.09 -0.01 -6.93
CA PRO A 224 -14.32 1.21 -7.66
C PRO A 224 -15.63 1.76 -7.14
N GLU A 225 -15.62 3.04 -6.80
CA GLU A 225 -16.81 3.80 -6.41
C GLU A 225 -18.02 3.25 -7.17
N VAL A 226 -18.91 2.58 -6.46
CA VAL A 226 -20.08 1.97 -7.10
C VAL A 226 -20.78 3.12 -7.78
N VAL A 227 -20.74 3.13 -9.11
CA VAL A 227 -21.51 4.06 -9.94
C VAL A 227 -22.91 4.07 -9.34
N THR A 228 -23.27 5.18 -8.72
CA THR A 228 -24.56 5.31 -8.06
C THR A 228 -25.64 5.00 -9.09
N PRO A 229 -26.80 4.42 -8.72
CA PRO A 229 -27.87 4.11 -9.65
C PRO A 229 -28.29 5.28 -10.55
N VAL A 230 -27.99 6.51 -10.12
CA VAL A 230 -28.20 7.76 -10.86
C VAL A 230 -27.27 7.89 -12.07
N GLU A 231 -26.01 7.42 -11.99
CA GLU A 231 -25.10 7.43 -13.14
C GLU A 231 -25.41 6.32 -14.14
N GLU A 232 -25.91 5.20 -13.68
CA GLU A 232 -26.36 4.11 -14.55
C GLU A 232 -27.61 4.53 -15.36
N GLU A 233 -28.55 5.25 -14.75
CA GLU A 233 -29.71 5.84 -15.45
C GLU A 233 -29.27 6.88 -16.51
N VAL A 234 -28.30 7.73 -16.18
CA VAL A 234 -27.78 8.75 -17.12
C VAL A 234 -27.05 8.11 -18.30
N ILE A 235 -26.31 7.01 -18.08
CA ILE A 235 -25.61 6.28 -19.14
C ILE A 235 -26.61 5.54 -20.02
N VAL A 236 -27.65 4.94 -19.47
CA VAL A 236 -28.71 4.24 -20.20
C VAL A 236 -29.52 5.23 -21.05
N ASP A 237 -29.82 6.41 -20.52
CA ASP A 237 -30.58 7.45 -21.23
C ASP A 237 -29.74 8.06 -22.37
N LYS A 238 -28.46 8.30 -22.17
CA LYS A 238 -27.53 8.73 -23.22
C LYS A 238 -27.39 7.70 -24.35
N ASN A 239 -27.34 6.42 -24.03
CA ASN A 239 -27.25 5.36 -25.02
C ASN A 239 -28.51 5.25 -25.84
N LYS A 240 -29.71 5.42 -25.25
CA LYS A 240 -30.97 5.51 -25.97
C LYS A 240 -31.03 6.69 -26.96
N GLU A 241 -30.55 7.87 -26.52
CA GLU A 241 -30.51 9.05 -27.38
C GLU A 241 -29.55 8.89 -28.57
N ILE A 242 -28.44 8.16 -28.39
CA ILE A 242 -27.49 7.82 -29.47
C ILE A 242 -28.14 6.84 -30.45
N ASP A 243 -28.80 5.81 -29.98
CA ASP A 243 -29.47 4.82 -30.82
C ASP A 243 -30.60 5.45 -31.65
N GLU A 244 -31.42 6.34 -31.08
CA GLU A 244 -32.45 7.08 -31.83
C GLU A 244 -31.87 7.98 -32.93
N LYS A 245 -30.72 8.64 -32.64
CA LYS A 245 -30.00 9.46 -33.64
C LYS A 245 -29.40 8.62 -34.76
N VAL A 246 -28.90 7.42 -34.46
CA VAL A 246 -28.35 6.49 -35.45
C VAL A 246 -29.46 5.92 -36.34
N ILE A 247 -30.63 5.60 -35.78
CA ILE A 247 -31.78 5.11 -36.52
C ILE A 247 -32.29 6.20 -37.45
N SER A 248 -32.48 7.43 -36.96
CA SER A 248 -32.89 8.59 -37.76
C SER A 248 -31.94 8.91 -38.91
N TYR A 249 -30.63 8.78 -38.71
CA TYR A 249 -29.62 8.99 -39.75
C TYR A 249 -29.69 7.94 -40.87
N ASN A 250 -29.98 6.69 -40.51
CA ASN A 250 -30.10 5.60 -41.47
C ASN A 250 -31.40 5.65 -42.30
N ASP A 251 -32.48 6.24 -41.76
CA ASP A 251 -33.75 6.40 -42.46
C ASP A 251 -33.74 7.58 -43.47
N VAL A 252 -32.91 8.58 -43.26
CA VAL A 252 -32.75 9.73 -44.16
C VAL A 252 -31.88 9.39 -45.38
N ASN A 253 -31.08 8.34 -45.31
CA ASN A 253 -30.17 7.92 -46.38
C ASN A 253 -30.64 6.70 -47.19
N LYS A 254 -31.93 6.35 -47.09
CA LYS A 254 -32.61 5.41 -47.98
C LYS A 254 -33.54 6.14 -48.96
#